data_0c730edce145fc1933d5d2f24ad55053
#
_entry.id   0c730edce145fc1933d5d2f24ad55053
#
_cell.length_a   1.000
_cell.length_b   1.000
_cell.length_c   1.000
_cell.angle_alpha   90.00
_cell.angle_beta   90.00
_cell.angle_gamma   90.00
#
_symmetry.space_group_name_H-M   'P 1'
#
loop_
_entity.id
_entity.type
_entity.pdbx_description
1 polymer ?
#
loop_
_entity_poly.entity_id
_entity_poly.type
_entity_poly.pdbx_seq_one_letter_code
_entity_poly.pdbx_strand_id
1 'polypeptide(L)'
;MIYNVPCSLPGASFAHLPIYGLEDLGFVPRGEAGAFIAGHNTAPGGKLPLNTNGVGLSYMHSGMYGMYALQESVRQMRGTAPAQIPDAKVSVCHGVGGMFAASGTIIMSNEAT
;
A
#
# COMPACT_ATOMS: atom_id res chain seq x y z
N MET A 1 -10.76 -2.21 3.28
CA MET A 1 -9.73 -2.36 2.21
C MET A 1 -8.40 -1.84 2.72
N ILE A 2 -7.32 -2.46 2.36
CA ILE A 2 -5.96 -2.04 2.73
C ILE A 2 -5.17 -1.77 1.45
N TYR A 3 -4.32 -0.76 1.46
CA TYR A 3 -3.48 -0.41 0.33
C TYR A 3 -2.01 -0.46 0.72
N ASN A 4 -1.23 -1.36 0.09
CA ASN A 4 0.20 -1.52 0.32
C ASN A 4 0.97 -1.17 -0.95
N VAL A 5 1.86 -0.19 -0.84
CA VAL A 5 2.68 0.30 -1.95
C VAL A 5 4.16 0.05 -1.66
N PRO A 6 4.75 -1.00 -2.21
CA PRO A 6 6.20 -1.08 -2.25
C PRO A 6 6.73 -0.22 -3.39
N CYS A 7 7.71 0.58 -3.11
CA CYS A 7 8.47 1.27 -4.12
C CYS A 7 9.87 0.66 -4.26
N SER A 8 10.20 0.18 -5.45
CA SER A 8 11.52 -0.39 -5.77
C SER A 8 12.36 0.61 -6.58
N LEU A 9 12.59 1.81 -6.06
CA LEU A 9 13.53 2.74 -6.68
C LEU A 9 14.84 2.80 -5.89
N PRO A 10 16.01 2.80 -6.56
CA PRO A 10 17.26 3.06 -5.88
C PRO A 10 17.20 4.47 -5.27
N GLY A 11 17.25 4.54 -3.97
CA GLY A 11 17.48 5.76 -3.23
C GLY A 11 16.30 6.43 -2.54
N ALA A 12 15.07 5.99 -2.68
CA ALA A 12 14.02 6.47 -1.79
C ALA A 12 12.69 5.72 -1.93
N SER A 13 12.19 5.26 -0.85
CA SER A 13 10.77 5.15 -0.63
C SER A 13 10.24 6.57 -0.46
N PHE A 14 9.89 7.20 -1.55
CA PHE A 14 9.45 8.60 -1.50
C PHE A 14 8.07 8.67 -0.85
N ALA A 15 7.94 9.52 0.16
CA ALA A 15 6.67 9.74 0.86
C ALA A 15 5.54 10.23 -0.07
N HIS A 16 5.84 10.75 -1.24
CA HIS A 16 4.86 11.24 -2.22
C HIS A 16 4.32 10.16 -3.17
N LEU A 17 4.93 8.97 -3.25
CA LEU A 17 4.46 7.90 -4.13
C LEU A 17 3.02 7.44 -3.84
N PRO A 18 2.60 7.31 -2.58
CA PRO A 18 1.21 7.01 -2.27
C PRO A 18 0.21 8.02 -2.84
N ILE A 19 0.61 9.29 -2.98
CA ILE A 19 -0.25 10.34 -3.55
C ILE A 19 -0.63 9.98 -4.99
N TYR A 20 0.35 9.65 -5.82
CA TYR A 20 0.10 9.25 -7.20
C TYR A 20 -0.72 7.97 -7.28
N GLY A 21 -0.37 6.96 -6.48
CA GLY A 21 -1.11 5.70 -6.47
C GLY A 21 -2.56 5.84 -6.02
N LEU A 22 -2.85 6.70 -5.04
CA LEU A 22 -4.22 6.96 -4.60
C LEU A 22 -5.07 7.60 -5.71
N GLU A 23 -4.47 8.48 -6.49
CA GLU A 23 -5.16 9.17 -7.59
C GLU A 23 -5.24 8.30 -8.85
N ASP A 24 -4.14 7.66 -9.26
CA ASP A 24 -4.08 6.87 -10.49
C ASP A 24 -4.90 5.57 -10.43
N LEU A 25 -5.00 4.97 -9.25
CA LEU A 25 -5.88 3.81 -9.02
C LEU A 25 -7.35 4.20 -8.73
N GLY A 26 -7.64 5.49 -8.69
CA GLY A 26 -9.00 5.99 -8.53
C GLY A 26 -9.58 5.93 -7.12
N PHE A 27 -8.74 5.81 -6.08
CA PHE A 27 -9.21 5.86 -4.70
C PHE A 27 -9.69 7.26 -4.30
N VAL A 28 -9.08 8.29 -4.87
CA VAL A 28 -9.45 9.70 -4.68
C VAL A 28 -9.36 10.46 -6.01
N PRO A 29 -10.13 11.54 -6.19
CA PRO A 29 -9.99 12.42 -7.35
C PRO A 29 -8.61 13.06 -7.43
N ARG A 30 -8.19 13.43 -8.65
CA ARG A 30 -6.91 14.12 -8.87
C ARG A 30 -6.83 15.43 -8.07
N GLY A 31 -5.70 15.60 -7.39
CA GLY A 31 -5.42 16.76 -6.55
C GLY A 31 -5.96 16.65 -5.11
N GLU A 32 -6.70 15.61 -4.77
CA GLU A 32 -7.31 15.44 -3.44
C GLU A 32 -6.56 14.47 -2.51
N ALA A 33 -5.56 13.75 -3.01
CA ALA A 33 -4.83 12.77 -2.20
C ALA A 33 -4.16 13.40 -0.97
N GLY A 34 -3.62 14.62 -1.09
CA GLY A 34 -3.03 15.33 0.04
C GLY A 34 -4.04 15.61 1.15
N ALA A 35 -5.22 16.11 0.81
CA ALA A 35 -6.29 16.37 1.77
C ALA A 35 -6.82 15.06 2.39
N PHE A 36 -6.93 14.00 1.58
CA PHE A 36 -7.34 12.68 2.04
C PHE A 36 -6.37 12.11 3.09
N ILE A 37 -5.07 12.24 2.86
CA ILE A 37 -4.02 11.80 3.80
C ILE A 37 -4.04 12.69 5.06
N ALA A 38 -4.13 14.01 4.91
CA ALA A 38 -4.19 14.96 6.02
C ALA A 38 -5.41 14.70 6.93
N GLY A 39 -6.51 14.19 6.37
CA GLY A 39 -7.70 13.76 7.11
C GLY A 39 -7.54 12.41 7.83
N HIS A 40 -6.33 11.88 7.97
CA HIS A 40 -6.02 10.60 8.62
C HIS A 40 -6.73 9.38 8.01
N ASN A 41 -7.21 9.48 6.78
CA ASN A 41 -7.91 8.37 6.12
C ASN A 41 -6.98 7.19 5.78
N THR A 42 -5.67 7.43 5.72
CA THR A 42 -4.65 6.39 5.44
C THR A 42 -4.00 5.81 6.70
N ALA A 43 -4.34 6.35 7.87
CA ALA A 43 -3.87 5.82 9.15
C ALA A 43 -4.54 4.48 9.50
N PRO A 44 -3.95 3.68 10.42
CA PRO A 44 -4.65 2.53 10.99
C PRO A 44 -6.01 2.98 11.58
N GLY A 45 -7.09 2.33 11.18
CA GLY A 45 -8.45 2.73 11.57
C GLY A 45 -9.11 3.78 10.64
N GLY A 46 -8.37 4.32 9.67
CA GLY A 46 -8.92 5.19 8.63
C GLY A 46 -9.69 4.42 7.55
N LYS A 47 -10.22 5.14 6.57
CA LYS A 47 -11.02 4.55 5.48
C LYS A 47 -10.22 3.61 4.57
N LEU A 48 -8.93 3.91 4.37
CA LEU A 48 -8.02 3.15 3.51
C LEU A 48 -6.64 3.06 4.18
N PRO A 49 -6.44 2.16 5.16
CA PRO A 49 -5.14 1.97 5.80
C PRO A 49 -4.04 1.69 4.76
N LEU A 50 -2.96 2.47 4.84
CA LEU A 50 -1.86 2.45 3.90
C LEU A 50 -0.59 1.95 4.57
N ASN A 51 0.13 1.03 3.90
CA ASN A 51 1.46 0.58 4.32
C ASN A 51 1.51 0.12 5.79
N THR A 52 0.64 -0.82 6.14
CA THR A 52 0.41 -1.26 7.53
C THR A 52 1.63 -1.84 8.25
N ASN A 53 2.67 -2.23 7.52
CA ASN A 53 3.95 -2.70 8.08
C ASN A 53 5.09 -1.66 7.98
N GLY A 54 4.76 -0.42 7.58
CA GLY A 54 5.72 0.66 7.41
C GLY A 54 6.52 0.61 6.11
N VAL A 55 6.43 -0.50 5.36
CA VAL A 55 7.03 -0.72 4.04
C VAL A 55 8.38 0.00 3.85
N GLY A 56 8.53 0.81 2.82
CA GLY A 56 9.75 1.37 2.38
C GLY A 56 10.49 2.34 3.29
N LEU A 57 9.77 2.99 4.14
CA LEU A 57 10.37 3.87 5.14
C LEU A 57 10.89 3.09 6.37
N SER A 58 10.44 1.85 6.53
CA SER A 58 10.78 1.00 7.69
C SER A 58 11.78 -0.10 7.37
N TYR A 59 11.88 -0.53 6.11
CA TYR A 59 12.80 -1.57 5.67
C TYR A 59 13.93 -1.01 4.83
N MET A 60 15.06 -1.72 4.84
CA MET A 60 16.15 -1.42 3.92
C MET A 60 15.70 -1.68 2.48
N HIS A 61 16.07 -0.80 1.56
CA HIS A 61 15.84 -0.99 0.15
C HIS A 61 16.61 -2.22 -0.35
N SER A 62 15.87 -3.27 -0.70
CA SER A 62 16.41 -4.50 -1.28
C SER A 62 15.70 -4.80 -2.61
N GLY A 63 16.32 -5.63 -3.46
CA GLY A 63 15.73 -6.03 -4.74
C GLY A 63 14.43 -6.81 -4.64
N MET A 64 14.09 -7.32 -3.46
CA MET A 64 12.87 -8.10 -3.20
C MET A 64 11.80 -7.32 -2.41
N TYR A 65 11.88 -6.02 -2.44
CA TYR A 65 11.07 -5.12 -1.64
C TYR A 65 9.55 -5.26 -1.88
N GLY A 66 9.13 -5.49 -3.12
CA GLY A 66 7.74 -5.78 -3.46
C GLY A 66 7.18 -7.00 -2.75
N MET A 67 8.03 -7.98 -2.45
CA MET A 67 7.62 -9.19 -1.72
C MET A 67 7.19 -8.90 -0.28
N TYR A 68 7.76 -7.89 0.38
CA TYR A 68 7.36 -7.53 1.74
C TYR A 68 5.93 -6.96 1.78
N ALA A 69 5.54 -6.18 0.79
CA ALA A 69 4.17 -5.71 0.69
C ALA A 69 3.18 -6.83 0.34
N LEU A 70 3.57 -7.77 -0.52
CA LEU A 70 2.79 -8.98 -0.78
C LEU A 70 2.63 -9.81 0.49
N GLN A 71 3.72 -10.02 1.23
CA GLN A 71 3.69 -10.77 2.49
C GLN A 71 2.76 -10.10 3.51
N GLU A 72 2.83 -8.79 3.65
CA GLU A 72 1.94 -8.05 4.54
C GLU A 72 0.48 -8.19 4.09
N SER A 73 0.20 -8.02 2.81
CA SER A 73 -1.15 -8.19 2.26
C SER A 73 -1.71 -9.60 2.53
N VAL A 74 -0.90 -10.64 2.33
CA VAL A 74 -1.29 -12.02 2.65
C VAL A 74 -1.56 -12.20 4.15
N ARG A 75 -0.71 -11.65 5.02
CA ARG A 75 -0.90 -11.72 6.48
C ARG A 75 -2.17 -11.03 6.92
N GLN A 76 -2.45 -9.85 6.37
CA GLN A 76 -3.68 -9.10 6.64
C GLN A 76 -4.92 -9.89 6.20
N MET A 77 -4.89 -10.50 5.03
CA MET A 77 -6.01 -11.31 4.54
C MET A 77 -6.21 -12.60 5.34
N ARG A 78 -5.14 -13.16 5.90
CA ARG A 78 -5.18 -14.34 6.79
C ARG A 78 -5.51 -14.01 8.25
N GLY A 79 -5.54 -12.75 8.64
CA GLY A 79 -5.74 -12.32 10.03
C GLY A 79 -4.54 -12.59 10.94
N THR A 80 -3.33 -12.70 10.38
CA THR A 80 -2.09 -13.05 11.10
C THR A 80 -1.06 -11.93 11.11
N ALA A 81 -1.42 -10.72 10.67
CA ALA A 81 -0.51 -9.58 10.65
C ALA A 81 -0.22 -9.09 12.08
N PRO A 82 1.04 -8.67 12.37
CA PRO A 82 1.38 -8.10 13.69
C PRO A 82 0.55 -6.85 14.03
N ALA A 83 0.24 -6.02 13.03
CA ALA A 83 -0.65 -4.87 13.13
C ALA A 83 -1.89 -5.11 12.28
N GLN A 84 -2.72 -6.04 12.71
CA GLN A 84 -3.92 -6.46 11.98
C GLN A 84 -4.96 -5.35 11.91
N ILE A 85 -5.41 -5.04 10.71
CA ILE A 85 -6.54 -4.13 10.48
C ILE A 85 -7.85 -4.93 10.67
N PRO A 86 -8.74 -4.50 11.57
CA PRO A 86 -10.02 -5.16 11.77
C PRO A 86 -10.87 -5.15 10.48
N ASP A 87 -11.58 -6.25 10.25
CA ASP A 87 -12.53 -6.40 9.13
C ASP A 87 -11.96 -6.11 7.73
N ALA A 88 -10.65 -6.30 7.56
CA ALA A 88 -10.01 -6.15 6.27
C ALA A 88 -10.40 -7.30 5.33
N LYS A 89 -11.21 -7.03 4.33
CA LYS A 89 -11.71 -8.01 3.36
C LYS A 89 -10.96 -8.01 2.03
N VAL A 90 -10.41 -6.86 1.66
CA VAL A 90 -9.69 -6.67 0.41
C VAL A 90 -8.36 -5.96 0.70
N SER A 91 -7.30 -6.44 0.08
CA SER A 91 -5.98 -5.80 0.07
C SER A 91 -5.53 -5.53 -1.35
N VAL A 92 -5.07 -4.32 -1.61
CA VAL A 92 -4.47 -3.91 -2.88
C VAL A 92 -2.98 -3.73 -2.66
N CYS A 93 -2.17 -4.49 -3.38
CA CYS A 93 -0.73 -4.37 -3.40
C CYS A 93 -0.31 -3.80 -4.75
N HIS A 94 0.25 -2.59 -4.77
CA HIS A 94 0.65 -1.89 -5.99
C HIS A 94 2.15 -1.63 -5.98
N GLY A 95 2.88 -2.29 -6.86
CA GLY A 95 4.32 -2.13 -7.04
C GLY A 95 4.66 -1.16 -8.16
N VAL A 96 5.61 -0.28 -7.92
CA VAL A 96 6.15 0.66 -8.90
C VAL A 96 7.66 0.46 -8.99
N GLY A 97 8.18 0.32 -10.19
CA GLY A 97 9.61 0.13 -10.44
C GLY A 97 10.14 1.04 -11.54
N GLY A 98 11.47 1.25 -11.56
CA GLY A 98 12.14 1.93 -12.64
C GLY A 98 11.68 3.37 -12.87
N MET A 99 11.51 4.18 -11.84
CA MET A 99 11.00 5.56 -11.95
C MET A 99 9.66 5.66 -12.71
N PHE A 100 8.69 4.87 -12.29
CA PHE A 100 7.37 4.73 -12.94
C PHE A 100 7.40 4.07 -14.34
N ALA A 101 8.53 3.46 -14.71
CA ALA A 101 8.65 2.78 -16.01
C ALA A 101 7.84 1.47 -16.07
N ALA A 102 7.59 0.85 -14.91
CA ALA A 102 6.77 -0.35 -14.81
C ALA A 102 5.96 -0.33 -13.50
N SER A 103 4.75 -0.85 -13.54
CA SER A 103 3.92 -1.04 -12.35
C SER A 103 3.15 -2.35 -12.43
N GLY A 104 2.82 -2.90 -11.28
CA GLY A 104 1.98 -4.09 -11.16
C GLY A 104 1.06 -3.96 -9.97
N THR A 105 -0.19 -4.37 -10.13
CA THR A 105 -1.19 -4.33 -9.06
C THR A 105 -1.75 -5.72 -8.83
N ILE A 106 -1.77 -6.15 -7.57
CA ILE A 106 -2.38 -7.41 -7.14
C ILE A 106 -3.48 -7.07 -6.14
N ILE A 107 -4.66 -7.59 -6.38
CA ILE A 107 -5.81 -7.47 -5.47
C ILE A 107 -6.04 -8.83 -4.84
N MET A 108 -6.14 -8.85 -3.52
CA MET A 108 -6.40 -10.05 -2.73
C MET A 108 -7.67 -9.86 -1.90
N SER A 109 -8.41 -10.95 -1.73
CA SER A 109 -9.59 -10.99 -0.86
C SER A 109 -9.53 -12.23 0.03
N ASN A 110 -10.08 -12.11 1.23
CA ASN A 110 -10.31 -13.24 2.14
C ASN A 110 -11.73 -13.82 2.03
N GLU A 111 -12.57 -13.25 1.18
CA GLU A 111 -13.89 -13.79 0.88
C GLU A 111 -13.84 -14.58 -0.44
N ALA A 112 -14.44 -15.77 -0.42
CA ALA A 112 -14.66 -16.54 -1.65
C ALA A 112 -15.71 -15.81 -2.51
N THR A 113 -15.40 -15.63 -3.76
CA THR A 113 -16.35 -15.11 -4.76
C THR A 113 -17.33 -16.20 -5.21
#